data_81742c901e577e235b2efc712b60b79f
#
_entry.id   81742c901e577e235b2efc712b60b79f
#
_cell.length_a   1.000
_cell.length_b   1.000
_cell.length_c   1.000
_cell.angle_alpha   90.00
_cell.angle_beta   90.00
_cell.angle_gamma   90.00
#
_symmetry.space_group_name_H-M   'P 1'
#
loop_
_entity.id
_entity.type
_entity.pdbx_description
1 polymer ?
#
loop_
_entity_poly.entity_id
_entity_poly.type
_entity_poly.pdbx_seq_one_letter_code
_entity_poly.pdbx_strand_id
1 'polypeptide(L)'
;MPVIRDVTQDDSDSTPSPCTAPLGPWATYAFAAHPVAQMTSPYQHIEIVDLPAFGPLGRAYRLDGRFMASLADAHICHECMVHPLLLAHGEAQRVLVIGGGDGGSAREALRHASVTEVVIAELDAQVPAAILQHMPSLAGGAFDDPRTTLVIGDARHFVAAACAQGERFDAVIFDLTEADGAAAPLHDASFFAQVRALLTPRGGIAVQLGAPWFAPTQVRRMLDALRSVFTHVQPMTAYVPLYGSLWALAVASDALDVRAVDPDTLQTAARAASPDALRTLRHYAVSRHAALFDIAPDLIEVLNHSSASPETR
;
A
#
# COMPACT_ATOMS: atom_id res chain seq x y z
N MET A 1 24.41 7.05 -15.04
CA MET A 1 23.66 5.83 -14.68
C MET A 1 24.20 5.37 -13.34
N PRO A 2 23.39 5.25 -12.29
CA PRO A 2 23.84 4.64 -11.05
C PRO A 2 24.10 3.16 -11.30
N VAL A 3 25.18 2.67 -10.71
CA VAL A 3 25.64 1.29 -10.89
C VAL A 3 24.85 0.40 -9.95
N ILE A 4 23.98 -0.46 -10.52
CA ILE A 4 23.43 -1.61 -9.80
C ILE A 4 24.62 -2.53 -9.52
N ARG A 5 24.94 -2.76 -8.26
CA ARG A 5 25.88 -3.80 -7.87
C ARG A 5 25.09 -5.06 -7.56
N ASP A 6 25.08 -5.99 -8.51
CA ASP A 6 24.74 -7.37 -8.19
C ASP A 6 25.79 -7.87 -7.20
N VAL A 7 25.37 -8.39 -6.07
CA VAL A 7 26.23 -9.13 -5.17
C VAL A 7 26.53 -10.42 -5.92
N THR A 8 27.78 -10.60 -6.35
CA THR A 8 28.20 -11.65 -7.27
C THR A 8 27.80 -13.04 -6.78
N GLN A 9 27.45 -13.92 -7.73
CA GLN A 9 26.96 -15.29 -7.61
C GLN A 9 27.80 -16.28 -6.80
N ASP A 10 28.86 -15.86 -6.11
CA ASP A 10 29.78 -16.75 -5.42
C ASP A 10 29.43 -17.02 -3.94
N ASP A 11 28.34 -16.41 -3.44
CA ASP A 11 27.93 -16.51 -2.03
C ASP A 11 26.66 -17.36 -1.77
N SER A 12 26.29 -18.25 -2.67
CA SER A 12 25.14 -19.16 -2.47
C SER A 12 25.30 -20.10 -1.25
N ASP A 13 26.49 -20.14 -0.66
CA ASP A 13 26.84 -20.92 0.53
C ASP A 13 27.02 -20.03 1.79
N SER A 14 26.76 -18.72 1.69
CA SER A 14 26.90 -17.81 2.83
C SER A 14 25.75 -18.02 3.83
N THR A 15 26.11 -18.11 5.11
CA THR A 15 25.11 -18.12 6.20
C THR A 15 24.28 -16.84 6.15
N PRO A 16 22.94 -16.93 6.17
CA PRO A 16 22.10 -15.75 6.10
C PRO A 16 22.35 -14.83 7.30
N SER A 17 22.41 -13.54 7.05
CA SER A 17 22.64 -12.51 8.07
C SER A 17 21.35 -11.91 8.58
N PRO A 18 21.28 -11.44 9.85
CA PRO A 18 20.11 -10.74 10.35
C PRO A 18 19.87 -9.43 9.57
N CYS A 19 18.69 -9.32 9.01
CA CYS A 19 18.20 -8.15 8.29
C CYS A 19 17.10 -7.51 9.15
N THR A 20 17.43 -6.43 9.84
CA THR A 20 16.54 -5.76 10.79
C THR A 20 15.66 -4.71 10.12
N ALA A 21 14.45 -4.52 10.63
CA ALA A 21 13.57 -3.42 10.25
C ALA A 21 12.87 -2.84 11.49
N PRO A 22 12.58 -1.54 11.51
CA PRO A 22 11.81 -0.94 12.59
C PRO A 22 10.35 -1.40 12.53
N LEU A 23 9.73 -1.53 13.71
CA LEU A 23 8.31 -1.82 13.87
C LEU A 23 7.57 -0.65 14.53
N GLY A 24 8.29 0.38 14.85
CA GLY A 24 7.85 1.58 15.51
C GLY A 24 9.04 2.22 16.21
N PRO A 25 8.83 3.28 17.01
CA PRO A 25 9.93 4.02 17.61
C PRO A 25 10.72 3.22 18.67
N TRP A 26 10.16 2.13 19.19
CA TRP A 26 10.72 1.38 20.33
C TRP A 26 10.90 -0.11 20.07
N ALA A 27 10.59 -0.57 18.85
CA ALA A 27 10.67 -1.98 18.50
C ALA A 27 11.31 -2.18 17.13
N THR A 28 12.04 -3.28 17.00
CA THR A 28 12.59 -3.78 15.73
C THR A 28 12.32 -5.26 15.63
N TYR A 29 12.27 -5.76 14.40
CA TYR A 29 12.24 -7.18 14.11
C TYR A 29 13.32 -7.52 13.07
N ALA A 30 13.59 -8.79 12.88
CA ALA A 30 14.61 -9.23 11.94
C ALA A 30 14.21 -10.52 11.25
N PHE A 31 14.62 -10.64 9.98
CA PHE A 31 14.66 -11.92 9.26
C PHE A 31 16.12 -12.28 8.95
N ALA A 32 16.41 -13.58 8.92
CA ALA A 32 17.61 -14.05 8.28
C ALA A 32 17.48 -13.82 6.77
N ALA A 33 18.48 -13.21 6.13
CA ALA A 33 18.41 -12.79 4.74
C ALA A 33 19.74 -13.05 4.00
N HIS A 34 19.62 -13.37 2.71
CA HIS A 34 20.73 -13.34 1.77
C HIS A 34 20.58 -12.08 0.89
N PRO A 35 21.61 -11.22 0.79
CA PRO A 35 21.57 -10.07 -0.10
C PRO A 35 21.58 -10.53 -1.55
N VAL A 36 20.76 -9.91 -2.41
CA VAL A 36 20.68 -10.18 -3.85
C VAL A 36 21.20 -9.00 -4.65
N ALA A 37 20.70 -7.80 -4.36
CA ALA A 37 21.13 -6.57 -4.99
C ALA A 37 20.94 -5.39 -4.06
N GLN A 38 21.74 -4.33 -4.26
CA GLN A 38 21.60 -3.07 -3.55
C GLN A 38 21.96 -1.91 -4.46
N MET A 39 21.27 -0.80 -4.27
CA MET A 39 21.54 0.45 -4.98
C MET A 39 21.13 1.65 -4.12
N THR A 40 21.72 2.79 -4.40
CA THR A 40 21.34 4.06 -3.78
C THR A 40 20.89 5.01 -4.86
N SER A 41 19.66 5.48 -4.74
CA SER A 41 19.10 6.53 -5.57
C SER A 41 19.30 7.90 -4.91
N PRO A 42 18.94 9.01 -5.57
CA PRO A 42 18.90 10.31 -4.92
C PRO A 42 17.90 10.42 -3.75
N TYR A 43 16.98 9.45 -3.61
CA TYR A 43 15.87 9.50 -2.68
C TYR A 43 16.02 8.50 -1.51
N GLN A 44 16.61 7.31 -1.79
CA GLN A 44 16.62 6.22 -0.82
C GLN A 44 17.64 5.13 -1.15
N HIS A 45 17.90 4.29 -0.18
CA HIS A 45 18.65 3.05 -0.37
C HIS A 45 17.68 1.90 -0.66
N ILE A 46 17.90 1.18 -1.77
CA ILE A 46 17.07 0.08 -2.25
C ILE A 46 17.85 -1.21 -2.09
N GLU A 47 17.25 -2.21 -1.45
CA GLU A 47 17.84 -3.53 -1.27
C GLU A 47 16.88 -4.61 -1.75
N ILE A 48 17.42 -5.61 -2.42
CA ILE A 48 16.72 -6.86 -2.75
C ILE A 48 17.37 -7.98 -1.95
N VAL A 49 16.55 -8.75 -1.26
CA VAL A 49 17.01 -9.83 -0.38
C VAL A 49 16.17 -11.09 -0.58
N ASP A 50 16.78 -12.24 -0.34
CA ASP A 50 16.07 -13.51 -0.23
C ASP A 50 15.92 -13.89 1.25
N LEU A 51 14.70 -14.18 1.68
CA LEU A 51 14.33 -14.51 3.05
C LEU A 51 14.02 -16.02 3.16
N PRO A 52 14.93 -16.85 3.69
CA PRO A 52 14.71 -18.30 3.80
C PRO A 52 13.43 -18.69 4.53
N ALA A 53 12.98 -17.85 5.47
CA ALA A 53 11.74 -18.08 6.22
C ALA A 53 10.49 -18.20 5.33
N PHE A 54 10.50 -17.62 4.13
CA PHE A 54 9.39 -17.68 3.16
C PHE A 54 9.66 -18.65 2.00
N GLY A 55 10.74 -19.43 2.06
CA GLY A 55 11.10 -20.41 1.04
C GLY A 55 11.31 -19.78 -0.35
N PRO A 56 10.89 -20.45 -1.45
CA PRO A 56 11.11 -19.96 -2.82
C PRO A 56 10.45 -18.61 -3.14
N LEU A 57 9.47 -18.19 -2.36
CA LEU A 57 8.79 -16.90 -2.51
C LEU A 57 9.35 -15.81 -1.60
N GLY A 58 10.47 -16.07 -0.93
CA GLY A 58 11.05 -15.18 0.07
C GLY A 58 11.79 -13.97 -0.50
N ARG A 59 11.83 -13.78 -1.83
CA ARG A 59 12.40 -12.56 -2.39
C ARG A 59 11.58 -11.35 -1.98
N ALA A 60 12.26 -10.37 -1.37
CA ALA A 60 11.67 -9.16 -0.84
C ALA A 60 12.52 -7.95 -1.22
N TYR A 61 11.89 -6.76 -1.23
CA TYR A 61 12.65 -5.53 -1.34
C TYR A 61 12.45 -4.64 -0.10
N ARG A 62 13.45 -3.80 0.12
CA ARG A 62 13.53 -2.87 1.24
C ARG A 62 13.89 -1.48 0.73
N LEU A 63 13.34 -0.47 1.39
CA LEU A 63 13.66 0.94 1.19
C LEU A 63 14.12 1.50 2.53
N ASP A 64 15.34 2.07 2.58
CA ASP A 64 15.95 2.62 3.80
C ASP A 64 15.86 1.69 5.02
N GLY A 65 16.09 0.39 4.78
CA GLY A 65 16.05 -0.62 5.82
C GLY A 65 14.65 -1.10 6.25
N ARG A 66 13.57 -0.65 5.61
CA ARG A 66 12.19 -1.11 5.86
C ARG A 66 11.76 -2.11 4.81
N PHE A 67 11.14 -3.19 5.21
CA PHE A 67 10.55 -4.14 4.26
C PHE A 67 9.29 -3.55 3.63
N MET A 68 9.25 -3.55 2.30
CA MET A 68 8.12 -3.03 1.54
C MET A 68 7.19 -4.15 1.04
N ALA A 69 7.72 -5.15 0.36
CA ALA A 69 6.94 -6.28 -0.11
C ALA A 69 7.80 -7.53 -0.33
N SER A 70 7.19 -8.71 -0.22
CA SER A 70 7.78 -9.98 -0.66
C SER A 70 6.88 -10.71 -1.66
N LEU A 71 7.45 -11.59 -2.46
CA LEU A 71 6.66 -12.42 -3.37
C LEU A 71 5.70 -13.37 -2.62
N ALA A 72 5.99 -13.65 -1.33
CA ALA A 72 5.18 -14.53 -0.50
C ALA A 72 3.86 -13.90 -0.09
N ASP A 73 3.84 -12.64 0.32
CA ASP A 73 2.74 -12.03 1.05
C ASP A 73 2.31 -10.61 0.62
N ALA A 74 2.98 -10.02 -0.36
CA ALA A 74 2.61 -8.70 -0.90
C ALA A 74 1.13 -8.58 -1.29
N HIS A 75 0.52 -9.68 -1.75
CA HIS A 75 -0.89 -9.75 -2.11
C HIS A 75 -1.81 -9.38 -0.93
N ILE A 76 -1.40 -9.63 0.32
CA ILE A 76 -2.22 -9.33 1.51
C ILE A 76 -2.50 -7.83 1.58
N CYS A 77 -1.45 -7.02 1.49
CA CYS A 77 -1.57 -5.56 1.55
C CYS A 77 -2.27 -5.01 0.30
N HIS A 78 -1.78 -5.35 -0.89
CA HIS A 78 -2.32 -4.80 -2.14
C HIS A 78 -3.78 -5.16 -2.37
N GLU A 79 -4.19 -6.42 -2.08
CA GLU A 79 -5.59 -6.82 -2.20
C GLU A 79 -6.48 -6.06 -1.21
N CYS A 80 -6.03 -5.86 0.04
CA CYS A 80 -6.77 -5.07 1.04
C CYS A 80 -6.86 -3.58 0.68
N MET A 81 -5.84 -3.01 0.05
CA MET A 81 -5.86 -1.60 -0.35
C MET A 81 -6.78 -1.34 -1.54
N VAL A 82 -6.90 -2.29 -2.46
CA VAL A 82 -7.55 -2.04 -3.74
C VAL A 82 -8.99 -2.55 -3.77
N HIS A 83 -9.21 -3.84 -3.47
CA HIS A 83 -10.50 -4.46 -3.73
C HIS A 83 -11.66 -3.97 -2.87
N PRO A 84 -11.50 -3.68 -1.56
CA PRO A 84 -12.62 -3.17 -0.77
C PRO A 84 -13.20 -1.88 -1.33
N LEU A 85 -12.34 -0.94 -1.73
CA LEU A 85 -12.76 0.34 -2.29
C LEU A 85 -13.37 0.19 -3.69
N LEU A 86 -12.70 -0.53 -4.60
CA LEU A 86 -13.16 -0.64 -5.98
C LEU A 86 -14.47 -1.42 -6.09
N LEU A 87 -14.66 -2.46 -5.29
CA LEU A 87 -15.91 -3.22 -5.25
C LEU A 87 -17.06 -2.44 -4.61
N ALA A 88 -16.78 -1.65 -3.59
CA ALA A 88 -17.78 -0.74 -3.01
C ALA A 88 -18.18 0.38 -3.98
N HIS A 89 -17.24 0.86 -4.79
CA HIS A 89 -17.52 1.82 -5.86
C HIS A 89 -18.35 1.16 -6.99
N GLY A 90 -18.03 -0.08 -7.36
CA GLY A 90 -18.74 -0.90 -8.34
C GLY A 90 -18.37 -0.66 -9.80
N GLU A 91 -18.09 0.58 -10.19
CA GLU A 91 -17.83 0.99 -11.58
C GLU A 91 -16.63 1.94 -11.70
N ALA A 92 -15.59 1.76 -10.83
CA ALA A 92 -14.39 2.58 -10.88
C ALA A 92 -13.68 2.43 -12.23
N GLN A 93 -13.38 3.52 -12.89
CA GLN A 93 -12.72 3.58 -14.20
C GLN A 93 -11.31 4.12 -14.12
N ARG A 94 -11.07 5.17 -13.32
CA ARG A 94 -9.78 5.85 -13.21
C ARG A 94 -9.22 5.70 -11.81
N VAL A 95 -8.04 5.10 -11.71
CA VAL A 95 -7.34 4.86 -10.45
C VAL A 95 -6.01 5.59 -10.45
N LEU A 96 -5.74 6.34 -9.40
CA LEU A 96 -4.42 6.92 -9.12
C LEU A 96 -3.75 6.10 -8.03
N VAL A 97 -2.51 5.69 -8.24
CA VAL A 97 -1.63 5.11 -7.22
C VAL A 97 -0.56 6.14 -6.89
N ILE A 98 -0.51 6.59 -5.65
CA ILE A 98 0.52 7.49 -5.14
C ILE A 98 1.61 6.62 -4.50
N GLY A 99 2.84 6.68 -5.03
CA GLY A 99 3.87 5.69 -4.80
C GLY A 99 3.63 4.47 -5.68
N GLY A 100 3.70 3.26 -5.10
CA GLY A 100 3.40 2.01 -5.81
C GLY A 100 4.42 1.64 -6.88
N GLY A 101 5.68 2.02 -6.69
CA GLY A 101 6.78 1.70 -7.59
C GLY A 101 7.03 0.19 -7.78
N ASP A 102 6.41 -0.66 -6.98
CA ASP A 102 6.46 -2.11 -7.15
C ASP A 102 5.39 -2.67 -8.12
N GLY A 103 4.42 -1.84 -8.50
CA GLY A 103 3.34 -2.19 -9.43
C GLY A 103 2.24 -3.06 -8.83
N GLY A 104 2.33 -3.44 -7.55
CA GLY A 104 1.40 -4.37 -6.91
C GLY A 104 -0.03 -3.83 -6.83
N SER A 105 -0.21 -2.61 -6.34
CA SER A 105 -1.52 -1.96 -6.29
C SER A 105 -2.11 -1.71 -7.69
N ALA A 106 -1.29 -1.32 -8.65
CA ALA A 106 -1.73 -1.16 -10.04
C ALA A 106 -2.18 -2.51 -10.64
N ARG A 107 -1.43 -3.58 -10.41
CA ARG A 107 -1.81 -4.94 -10.82
C ARG A 107 -3.19 -5.32 -10.27
N GLU A 108 -3.46 -5.05 -8.99
CA GLU A 108 -4.76 -5.40 -8.40
C GLU A 108 -5.89 -4.51 -8.96
N ALA A 109 -5.64 -3.22 -9.22
CA ALA A 109 -6.61 -2.34 -9.86
C ALA A 109 -6.97 -2.81 -11.29
N LEU A 110 -5.98 -3.22 -12.06
CA LEU A 110 -6.14 -3.71 -13.43
C LEU A 110 -6.94 -5.03 -13.54
N ARG A 111 -7.15 -5.74 -12.43
CA ARG A 111 -8.05 -6.92 -12.38
C ARG A 111 -9.52 -6.54 -12.54
N HIS A 112 -9.88 -5.29 -12.30
CA HIS A 112 -11.23 -4.78 -12.48
C HIS A 112 -11.45 -4.39 -13.95
N ALA A 113 -12.38 -5.05 -14.64
CA ALA A 113 -12.67 -4.79 -16.05
C ALA A 113 -13.23 -3.38 -16.30
N SER A 114 -13.83 -2.75 -15.28
CA SER A 114 -14.28 -1.36 -15.35
C SER A 114 -13.12 -0.36 -15.41
N VAL A 115 -11.95 -0.72 -14.87
CA VAL A 115 -10.77 0.16 -14.85
C VAL A 115 -10.20 0.32 -16.24
N THR A 116 -10.26 1.53 -16.75
CA THR A 116 -9.77 1.92 -18.07
C THR A 116 -8.46 2.69 -18.03
N GLU A 117 -8.11 3.23 -16.85
CA GLU A 117 -6.87 3.97 -16.65
C GLU A 117 -6.32 3.78 -15.22
N VAL A 118 -5.03 3.50 -15.13
CA VAL A 118 -4.26 3.52 -13.88
C VAL A 118 -3.08 4.46 -14.04
N VAL A 119 -2.99 5.48 -13.21
CA VAL A 119 -1.83 6.37 -13.14
C VAL A 119 -1.04 6.03 -11.89
N ILE A 120 0.26 5.79 -12.04
CA ILE A 120 1.20 5.56 -10.94
C ILE A 120 2.08 6.80 -10.82
N ALA A 121 2.01 7.52 -9.69
CA ALA A 121 2.84 8.68 -9.39
C ALA A 121 3.96 8.27 -8.43
N GLU A 122 5.09 7.82 -8.98
CA GLU A 122 6.24 7.28 -8.25
C GLU A 122 7.39 8.28 -8.23
N LEU A 123 7.97 8.50 -7.05
CA LEU A 123 9.06 9.46 -6.86
C LEU A 123 10.36 8.97 -7.51
N ASP A 124 10.68 7.69 -7.33
CA ASP A 124 11.98 7.11 -7.61
C ASP A 124 11.93 6.09 -8.75
N ALA A 125 12.36 6.49 -9.95
CA ALA A 125 12.41 5.62 -11.12
C ALA A 125 13.24 4.34 -10.92
N GLN A 126 14.10 4.30 -9.90
CA GLN A 126 14.93 3.12 -9.63
C GLN A 126 14.13 2.01 -8.93
N VAL A 127 13.05 2.33 -8.24
CA VAL A 127 12.21 1.30 -7.61
C VAL A 127 11.53 0.43 -8.67
N PRO A 128 10.76 0.95 -9.64
CA PRO A 128 10.20 0.11 -10.70
C PRO A 128 11.27 -0.64 -11.50
N ALA A 129 12.43 -0.01 -11.76
CA ALA A 129 13.53 -0.66 -12.47
C ALA A 129 14.08 -1.88 -11.70
N ALA A 130 14.29 -1.75 -10.38
CA ALA A 130 14.75 -2.84 -9.52
C ALA A 130 13.70 -3.98 -9.44
N ILE A 131 12.43 -3.62 -9.33
CA ILE A 131 11.34 -4.59 -9.28
C ILE A 131 11.25 -5.37 -10.59
N LEU A 132 11.28 -4.70 -11.74
CA LEU A 132 11.25 -5.38 -13.04
C LEU A 132 12.46 -6.30 -13.26
N GLN A 133 13.62 -5.93 -12.74
CA GLN A 133 14.84 -6.74 -12.85
C GLN A 133 14.83 -7.96 -11.91
N HIS A 134 14.41 -7.80 -10.65
CA HIS A 134 14.61 -8.80 -9.62
C HIS A 134 13.33 -9.48 -9.12
N MET A 135 12.17 -8.83 -9.26
CA MET A 135 10.88 -9.28 -8.74
C MET A 135 9.72 -9.05 -9.76
N PRO A 136 9.89 -9.35 -11.06
CA PRO A 136 8.91 -8.97 -12.10
C PRO A 136 7.50 -9.50 -11.84
N SER A 137 7.36 -10.63 -11.16
CA SER A 137 6.06 -11.21 -10.80
C SER A 137 5.30 -10.38 -9.76
N LEU A 138 5.95 -9.47 -9.04
CA LEU A 138 5.30 -8.56 -8.11
C LEU A 138 4.43 -7.54 -8.88
N ALA A 139 5.01 -6.90 -9.89
CA ALA A 139 4.28 -6.02 -10.79
C ALA A 139 3.30 -6.78 -11.70
N GLY A 140 3.61 -8.04 -12.05
CA GLY A 140 2.73 -8.92 -12.82
C GLY A 140 2.31 -8.36 -14.18
N GLY A 141 3.15 -7.54 -14.81
CA GLY A 141 2.88 -6.90 -16.10
C GLY A 141 2.14 -5.56 -16.00
N ALA A 142 1.90 -5.04 -14.80
CA ALA A 142 1.14 -3.79 -14.62
C ALA A 142 1.76 -2.58 -15.33
N PHE A 143 3.08 -2.51 -15.42
CA PHE A 143 3.77 -1.41 -16.10
C PHE A 143 3.66 -1.46 -17.63
N ASP A 144 3.40 -2.65 -18.19
CA ASP A 144 3.27 -2.88 -19.63
C ASP A 144 1.79 -2.88 -20.08
N ASP A 145 0.83 -2.81 -19.14
CA ASP A 145 -0.60 -2.76 -19.48
C ASP A 145 -0.92 -1.42 -20.16
N PRO A 146 -1.59 -1.42 -21.33
CA PRO A 146 -1.88 -0.19 -22.08
C PRO A 146 -2.76 0.81 -21.31
N ARG A 147 -3.41 0.40 -20.23
CA ARG A 147 -4.18 1.26 -19.34
C ARG A 147 -3.31 1.97 -18.30
N THR A 148 -2.03 1.60 -18.18
CA THR A 148 -1.14 2.14 -17.13
C THR A 148 -0.29 3.28 -17.67
N THR A 149 -0.21 4.35 -16.90
CA THR A 149 0.73 5.45 -17.10
C THR A 149 1.60 5.60 -15.85
N LEU A 150 2.91 5.39 -15.99
CA LEU A 150 3.88 5.64 -14.93
C LEU A 150 4.42 7.07 -15.05
N VAL A 151 4.19 7.88 -14.03
CA VAL A 151 4.68 9.27 -13.92
C VAL A 151 5.75 9.31 -12.83
N ILE A 152 6.99 9.58 -13.24
CA ILE A 152 8.11 9.71 -12.30
C ILE A 152 8.21 11.17 -11.82
N GLY A 153 8.12 11.36 -10.51
CA GLY A 153 8.22 12.66 -9.85
C GLY A 153 7.48 12.75 -8.52
N ASP A 154 7.55 13.93 -7.91
CA ASP A 154 6.87 14.20 -6.65
C ASP A 154 5.35 14.21 -6.84
N ALA A 155 4.67 13.31 -6.12
CA ALA A 155 3.21 13.17 -6.17
C ALA A 155 2.47 14.47 -5.80
N ARG A 156 3.07 15.36 -5.00
CA ARG A 156 2.48 16.69 -4.69
C ARG A 156 2.36 17.54 -5.93
N HIS A 157 3.38 17.53 -6.78
CA HIS A 157 3.35 18.26 -8.04
C HIS A 157 2.34 17.64 -9.02
N PHE A 158 2.28 16.32 -9.07
CA PHE A 158 1.29 15.62 -9.89
C PHE A 158 -0.14 15.97 -9.46
N VAL A 159 -0.45 15.87 -8.15
CA VAL A 159 -1.79 16.16 -7.61
C VAL A 159 -2.17 17.63 -7.85
N ALA A 160 -1.25 18.56 -7.63
CA ALA A 160 -1.51 19.98 -7.90
C ALA A 160 -1.80 20.27 -9.40
N ALA A 161 -1.03 19.66 -10.30
CA ALA A 161 -1.22 19.78 -11.73
C ALA A 161 -2.55 19.16 -12.19
N ALA A 162 -2.86 17.96 -11.70
CA ALA A 162 -4.11 17.26 -11.99
C ALA A 162 -5.35 18.05 -11.49
N CYS A 163 -5.27 18.65 -10.29
CA CYS A 163 -6.30 19.56 -9.80
C CYS A 163 -6.51 20.76 -10.70
N ALA A 164 -5.41 21.40 -11.15
CA ALA A 164 -5.48 22.56 -12.03
C ALA A 164 -6.06 22.23 -13.41
N GLN A 165 -5.88 20.99 -13.87
CA GLN A 165 -6.42 20.48 -15.14
C GLN A 165 -7.86 19.96 -15.01
N GLY A 166 -8.43 19.92 -13.81
CA GLY A 166 -9.76 19.40 -13.56
C GLY A 166 -9.87 17.88 -13.66
N GLU A 167 -8.74 17.16 -13.56
CA GLU A 167 -8.70 15.69 -13.55
C GLU A 167 -9.54 15.12 -12.40
N ARG A 168 -10.11 13.92 -12.62
CA ARG A 168 -10.90 13.19 -11.59
C ARG A 168 -10.56 11.73 -11.61
N PHE A 169 -10.54 11.13 -10.41
CA PHE A 169 -10.28 9.71 -10.17
C PHE A 169 -11.40 9.10 -9.32
N ASP A 170 -11.71 7.84 -9.59
CA ASP A 170 -12.69 7.08 -8.80
C ASP A 170 -12.06 6.47 -7.55
N ALA A 171 -10.78 6.16 -7.62
CA ALA A 171 -10.03 5.68 -6.47
C ALA A 171 -8.62 6.27 -6.47
N VAL A 172 -8.11 6.59 -5.28
CA VAL A 172 -6.71 6.94 -5.06
C VAL A 172 -6.13 6.00 -4.00
N ILE A 173 -5.09 5.28 -4.37
CA ILE A 173 -4.42 4.30 -3.52
C ILE A 173 -3.08 4.90 -3.04
N PHE A 174 -2.93 5.07 -1.73
CA PHE A 174 -1.69 5.54 -1.12
C PHE A 174 -0.79 4.33 -0.83
N ASP A 175 -0.03 3.93 -1.83
CA ASP A 175 0.91 2.82 -1.74
C ASP A 175 2.33 3.36 -1.49
N LEU A 176 2.49 3.90 -0.30
CA LEU A 176 3.66 4.64 0.15
C LEU A 176 4.40 3.90 1.26
N THR A 177 5.64 4.30 1.50
CA THR A 177 6.35 4.00 2.75
C THR A 177 5.61 4.58 3.95
N GLU A 178 6.01 4.20 5.18
CA GLU A 178 5.41 4.74 6.40
C GLU A 178 5.46 6.28 6.43
N ALA A 179 4.54 6.88 7.21
CA ALA A 179 4.31 8.32 7.31
C ALA A 179 5.45 9.07 8.06
N ASP A 180 6.68 8.76 7.71
CA ASP A 180 7.91 9.43 8.17
C ASP A 180 8.82 9.76 6.97
N GLY A 181 9.89 10.48 7.19
CA GLY A 181 10.83 10.86 6.13
C GLY A 181 10.16 11.61 4.97
N ALA A 182 10.49 11.21 3.75
CA ALA A 182 10.01 11.87 2.52
C ALA A 182 8.49 11.73 2.30
N ALA A 183 7.88 10.65 2.81
CA ALA A 183 6.44 10.41 2.67
C ALA A 183 5.59 11.18 3.70
N ALA A 184 6.16 11.73 4.77
CA ALA A 184 5.41 12.40 5.83
C ALA A 184 4.44 13.50 5.34
N PRO A 185 4.81 14.39 4.40
CA PRO A 185 3.91 15.43 3.88
C PRO A 185 2.73 14.87 3.07
N LEU A 186 2.79 13.61 2.62
CA LEU A 186 1.72 12.97 1.87
C LEU A 186 0.65 12.32 2.78
N HIS A 187 0.86 12.36 4.10
CA HIS A 187 -0.02 11.77 5.09
C HIS A 187 -0.68 12.81 6.02
N ASP A 188 -0.71 14.07 5.62
CA ASP A 188 -1.36 15.12 6.38
C ASP A 188 -2.74 15.50 5.81
N ALA A 189 -3.56 16.19 6.63
CA ALA A 189 -4.90 16.61 6.25
C ALA A 189 -4.91 17.56 5.04
N SER A 190 -3.85 18.36 4.86
CA SER A 190 -3.74 19.30 3.74
C SER A 190 -3.61 18.55 2.41
N PHE A 191 -2.76 17.52 2.37
CA PHE A 191 -2.60 16.69 1.18
C PHE A 191 -3.83 15.82 0.91
N PHE A 192 -4.43 15.24 1.96
CA PHE A 192 -5.69 14.51 1.81
C PHE A 192 -6.81 15.39 1.25
N ALA A 193 -6.89 16.67 1.65
CA ALA A 193 -7.87 17.62 1.09
C ALA A 193 -7.61 17.92 -0.40
N GLN A 194 -6.35 18.00 -0.82
CA GLN A 194 -6.01 18.15 -2.24
C GLN A 194 -6.41 16.89 -3.03
N VAL A 195 -6.10 15.71 -2.52
CA VAL A 195 -6.50 14.45 -3.16
C VAL A 195 -8.03 14.30 -3.20
N ARG A 196 -8.74 14.69 -2.12
CA ARG A 196 -10.20 14.73 -2.12
C ARG A 196 -10.76 15.56 -3.28
N ALA A 197 -10.13 16.70 -3.61
CA ALA A 197 -10.56 17.54 -4.73
C ALA A 197 -10.38 16.86 -6.10
N LEU A 198 -9.57 15.79 -6.20
CA LEU A 198 -9.43 14.96 -7.40
C LEU A 198 -10.47 13.84 -7.49
N LEU A 199 -11.25 13.58 -6.44
CA LEU A 199 -12.19 12.45 -6.47
C LEU A 199 -13.45 12.80 -7.27
N THR A 200 -13.97 11.78 -7.94
CA THR A 200 -15.36 11.81 -8.45
C THR A 200 -16.33 11.84 -7.26
N PRO A 201 -17.61 12.18 -7.47
CA PRO A 201 -18.60 12.25 -6.37
C PRO A 201 -18.73 10.96 -5.54
N ARG A 202 -18.45 9.80 -6.12
CA ARG A 202 -18.42 8.50 -5.44
C ARG A 202 -17.02 8.01 -5.13
N GLY A 203 -16.02 8.80 -5.44
CA GLY A 203 -14.62 8.39 -5.26
C GLY A 203 -14.21 8.23 -3.81
N GLY A 204 -13.12 7.53 -3.61
CA GLY A 204 -12.54 7.31 -2.30
C GLY A 204 -11.03 7.08 -2.35
N ILE A 205 -10.43 7.02 -1.17
CA ILE A 205 -9.00 6.73 -1.03
C ILE A 205 -8.79 5.49 -0.15
N ALA A 206 -7.70 4.77 -0.39
CA ALA A 206 -7.20 3.74 0.50
C ALA A 206 -5.78 4.08 0.93
N VAL A 207 -5.49 3.94 2.22
CA VAL A 207 -4.24 4.41 2.84
C VAL A 207 -3.69 3.35 3.78
N GLN A 208 -2.38 3.11 3.74
CA GLN A 208 -1.67 2.35 4.77
C GLN A 208 -1.46 3.24 6.01
N LEU A 209 -1.75 2.71 7.20
CA LEU A 209 -1.61 3.44 8.46
C LEU A 209 -0.40 2.99 9.28
N GLY A 210 0.04 1.75 9.09
CA GLY A 210 1.18 1.18 9.81
C GLY A 210 0.79 0.19 10.90
N ALA A 211 1.72 -0.09 11.82
CA ALA A 211 1.58 -1.06 12.90
C ALA A 211 0.90 -0.42 14.14
N PRO A 212 -0.40 -0.67 14.39
CA PRO A 212 -1.15 0.07 15.40
C PRO A 212 -0.69 -0.21 16.84
N TRP A 213 -0.16 -1.41 17.12
CA TRP A 213 0.37 -1.77 18.44
C TRP A 213 1.74 -1.14 18.74
N PHE A 214 2.54 -0.87 17.70
CA PHE A 214 3.92 -0.41 17.85
C PHE A 214 4.11 1.07 17.52
N ALA A 215 3.22 1.65 16.72
CA ALA A 215 3.21 3.06 16.34
C ALA A 215 1.80 3.70 16.50
N PRO A 216 1.12 3.52 17.66
CA PRO A 216 -0.27 3.94 17.84
C PRO A 216 -0.49 5.43 17.62
N THR A 217 0.46 6.27 18.04
CA THR A 217 0.37 7.73 17.87
C THR A 217 0.39 8.14 16.40
N GLN A 218 1.20 7.48 15.57
CA GLN A 218 1.25 7.72 14.14
C GLN A 218 -0.07 7.31 13.47
N VAL A 219 -0.57 6.11 13.77
CA VAL A 219 -1.82 5.58 13.22
C VAL A 219 -3.00 6.49 13.58
N ARG A 220 -3.10 6.92 14.85
CA ARG A 220 -4.15 7.88 15.28
C ARG A 220 -4.07 9.20 14.54
N ARG A 221 -2.86 9.80 14.47
CA ARG A 221 -2.67 11.07 13.75
C ARG A 221 -3.17 10.99 12.30
N MET A 222 -2.88 9.89 11.61
CA MET A 222 -3.35 9.68 10.24
C MET A 222 -4.87 9.49 10.17
N LEU A 223 -5.45 8.71 11.09
CA LEU A 223 -6.92 8.56 11.19
C LEU A 223 -7.61 9.89 11.48
N ASP A 224 -7.06 10.71 12.37
CA ASP A 224 -7.63 12.04 12.69
C ASP A 224 -7.51 12.99 11.49
N ALA A 225 -6.39 12.95 10.77
CA ALA A 225 -6.23 13.70 9.51
C ALA A 225 -7.27 13.28 8.47
N LEU A 226 -7.50 11.98 8.27
CA LEU A 226 -8.54 11.46 7.37
C LEU A 226 -9.94 11.90 7.81
N ARG A 227 -10.27 11.76 9.09
CA ARG A 227 -11.57 12.15 9.67
C ARG A 227 -11.86 13.65 9.58
N SER A 228 -10.82 14.49 9.55
CA SER A 228 -10.96 15.93 9.34
C SER A 228 -11.31 16.31 7.89
N VAL A 229 -11.12 15.38 6.94
CA VAL A 229 -11.29 15.61 5.51
C VAL A 229 -12.48 14.85 4.93
N PHE A 230 -12.71 13.61 5.35
CA PHE A 230 -13.71 12.71 4.76
C PHE A 230 -14.85 12.40 5.73
N THR A 231 -16.04 12.22 5.17
CA THR A 231 -17.26 11.89 5.92
C THR A 231 -17.22 10.46 6.50
N HIS A 232 -16.77 9.50 5.68
CA HIS A 232 -16.65 8.11 6.06
C HIS A 232 -15.15 7.74 6.11
N VAL A 233 -14.69 7.27 7.25
CA VAL A 233 -13.34 6.75 7.44
C VAL A 233 -13.43 5.40 8.14
N GLN A 234 -13.12 4.34 7.41
CA GLN A 234 -13.25 2.97 7.91
C GLN A 234 -11.85 2.33 8.02
N PRO A 235 -11.29 2.23 9.22
CA PRO A 235 -10.08 1.46 9.43
C PRO A 235 -10.35 -0.03 9.28
N MET A 236 -9.36 -0.74 8.78
CA MET A 236 -9.34 -2.20 8.66
C MET A 236 -7.96 -2.72 9.02
N THR A 237 -7.85 -4.02 9.27
CA THR A 237 -6.59 -4.64 9.65
C THR A 237 -6.33 -5.93 8.89
N ALA A 238 -5.05 -6.17 8.59
CA ALA A 238 -4.57 -7.43 8.04
C ALA A 238 -3.24 -7.81 8.71
N TYR A 239 -3.01 -9.09 8.96
CA TYR A 239 -1.70 -9.56 9.39
C TYR A 239 -0.82 -9.76 8.15
N VAL A 240 0.29 -9.02 8.07
CA VAL A 240 1.29 -9.14 7.02
C VAL A 240 2.56 -9.76 7.60
N PRO A 241 2.87 -11.03 7.27
CA PRO A 241 4.03 -11.72 7.83
C PRO A 241 5.34 -10.96 7.67
N LEU A 242 5.57 -10.37 6.50
CA LEU A 242 6.78 -9.60 6.22
C LEU A 242 6.94 -8.38 7.13
N TYR A 243 5.84 -7.75 7.54
CA TYR A 243 5.87 -6.58 8.43
C TYR A 243 5.98 -6.96 9.90
N GLY A 244 5.96 -8.27 10.22
CA GLY A 244 6.09 -8.77 11.58
C GLY A 244 4.95 -8.38 12.53
N SER A 245 3.86 -7.83 12.02
CA SER A 245 2.80 -7.22 12.81
C SER A 245 1.44 -7.27 12.13
N LEU A 246 0.39 -7.07 12.93
CA LEU A 246 -0.89 -6.61 12.42
C LEU A 246 -0.69 -5.23 11.80
N TRP A 247 -1.20 -5.05 10.58
CA TRP A 247 -1.09 -3.83 9.82
C TRP A 247 -2.44 -3.16 9.68
N ALA A 248 -2.50 -1.89 10.01
CA ALA A 248 -3.71 -1.09 9.87
C ALA A 248 -3.71 -0.37 8.52
N LEU A 249 -4.87 -0.36 7.90
CA LEU A 249 -5.18 0.40 6.69
C LEU A 249 -6.49 1.16 6.92
N ALA A 250 -6.81 2.09 6.04
CA ALA A 250 -8.13 2.73 6.06
C ALA A 250 -8.63 2.97 4.64
N VAL A 251 -9.95 2.92 4.49
CA VAL A 251 -10.65 3.49 3.34
C VAL A 251 -11.39 4.74 3.78
N ALA A 252 -11.30 5.81 2.97
CA ALA A 252 -12.02 7.06 3.25
C ALA A 252 -12.74 7.58 2.00
N SER A 253 -13.97 8.08 2.18
CA SER A 253 -14.83 8.63 1.12
C SER A 253 -15.87 9.56 1.72
N ASP A 254 -16.42 10.46 0.90
CA ASP A 254 -17.57 11.27 1.32
C ASP A 254 -18.91 10.57 1.05
N ALA A 255 -18.95 9.68 0.08
CA ALA A 255 -20.18 9.06 -0.40
C ALA A 255 -20.29 7.56 -0.09
N LEU A 256 -19.15 6.87 0.13
CA LEU A 256 -19.13 5.42 0.31
C LEU A 256 -18.84 5.06 1.77
N ASP A 257 -19.80 4.41 2.41
CA ASP A 257 -19.52 3.60 3.60
C ASP A 257 -19.12 2.20 3.15
N VAL A 258 -17.81 2.01 2.92
CA VAL A 258 -17.27 0.78 2.35
C VAL A 258 -17.52 -0.43 3.25
N ARG A 259 -17.52 -0.23 4.58
CA ARG A 259 -17.82 -1.28 5.56
C ARG A 259 -19.27 -1.77 5.46
N ALA A 260 -20.20 -0.84 5.20
CA ALA A 260 -21.64 -1.11 5.24
C ALA A 260 -22.22 -1.57 3.89
N VAL A 261 -21.37 -1.76 2.87
CA VAL A 261 -21.85 -2.25 1.57
C VAL A 261 -22.42 -3.65 1.72
N ASP A 262 -23.64 -3.81 1.24
CA ASP A 262 -24.34 -5.08 1.25
C ASP A 262 -23.58 -6.17 0.47
N PRO A 263 -23.48 -7.41 1.04
CA PRO A 263 -22.73 -8.51 0.41
C PRO A 263 -23.22 -8.89 -0.99
N ASP A 264 -24.51 -8.77 -1.31
CA ASP A 264 -25.02 -9.08 -2.63
C ASP A 264 -24.60 -8.01 -3.65
N THR A 265 -24.52 -6.75 -3.22
CA THR A 265 -23.96 -5.65 -4.03
C THR A 265 -22.48 -5.88 -4.33
N LEU A 266 -21.68 -6.23 -3.32
CA LEU A 266 -20.27 -6.58 -3.51
C LEU A 266 -20.09 -7.79 -4.42
N GLN A 267 -20.94 -8.82 -4.26
CA GLN A 267 -20.89 -10.01 -5.09
C GLN A 267 -21.25 -9.69 -6.55
N THR A 268 -22.21 -8.80 -6.76
CA THR A 268 -22.61 -8.32 -8.09
C THR A 268 -21.46 -7.52 -8.72
N ALA A 269 -20.87 -6.59 -8.01
CA ALA A 269 -19.70 -5.83 -8.45
C ALA A 269 -18.52 -6.76 -8.78
N ALA A 270 -18.25 -7.75 -7.93
CA ALA A 270 -17.19 -8.74 -8.18
C ALA A 270 -17.42 -9.57 -9.45
N ARG A 271 -18.66 -9.95 -9.73
CA ARG A 271 -19.01 -10.66 -10.96
C ARG A 271 -18.86 -9.77 -12.21
N ALA A 272 -19.21 -8.50 -12.08
CA ALA A 272 -19.07 -7.54 -13.18
C ALA A 272 -17.60 -7.14 -13.42
N ALA A 273 -16.81 -7.04 -12.35
CA ALA A 273 -15.42 -6.59 -12.44
C ALA A 273 -14.53 -7.55 -13.25
N SER A 274 -14.46 -8.79 -12.90
CA SER A 274 -13.83 -9.90 -13.66
C SER A 274 -13.98 -11.20 -12.87
N PRO A 275 -14.94 -12.07 -13.22
CA PRO A 275 -15.22 -13.27 -12.44
C PRO A 275 -13.99 -14.16 -12.23
N ASP A 276 -13.15 -14.28 -13.24
CA ASP A 276 -11.98 -15.16 -13.19
C ASP A 276 -10.79 -14.51 -12.50
N ALA A 277 -10.54 -13.22 -12.74
CA ALA A 277 -9.42 -12.51 -12.13
C ALA A 277 -9.58 -12.38 -10.60
N LEU A 278 -10.80 -12.13 -10.10
CA LEU A 278 -11.05 -12.03 -8.66
C LEU A 278 -11.12 -13.39 -7.95
N ARG A 279 -11.34 -14.49 -8.69
CA ARG A 279 -11.25 -15.85 -8.11
C ARG A 279 -9.83 -16.27 -7.77
N THR A 280 -8.84 -15.62 -8.34
CA THR A 280 -7.41 -15.91 -8.10
C THR A 280 -6.82 -15.09 -6.95
N LEU A 281 -7.64 -14.25 -6.26
CA LEU A 281 -7.22 -13.54 -5.08
C LEU A 281 -6.86 -14.53 -3.97
N ARG A 282 -5.80 -14.20 -3.24
CA ARG A 282 -5.20 -15.09 -2.26
C ARG A 282 -5.58 -14.74 -0.83
N HIS A 283 -5.95 -13.49 -0.58
CA HIS A 283 -6.28 -12.97 0.75
C HIS A 283 -7.68 -12.38 0.82
N TYR A 284 -8.00 -11.42 -0.06
CA TYR A 284 -9.32 -10.81 -0.09
C TYR A 284 -10.36 -11.75 -0.73
N ALA A 285 -11.53 -11.81 -0.12
CA ALA A 285 -12.72 -12.41 -0.72
C ALA A 285 -13.95 -11.60 -0.29
N VAL A 286 -14.98 -11.53 -1.13
CA VAL A 286 -16.23 -10.82 -0.80
C VAL A 286 -16.83 -11.31 0.51
N SER A 287 -16.78 -12.62 0.77
CA SER A 287 -17.26 -13.22 2.03
C SER A 287 -16.46 -12.79 3.27
N ARG A 288 -15.26 -12.26 3.11
CA ARG A 288 -14.40 -11.74 4.19
C ARG A 288 -14.44 -10.22 4.30
N HIS A 289 -15.15 -9.53 3.41
CA HIS A 289 -15.15 -8.07 3.35
C HIS A 289 -15.47 -7.43 4.70
N ALA A 290 -16.60 -7.79 5.30
CA ALA A 290 -17.00 -7.25 6.60
C ALA A 290 -15.98 -7.57 7.72
N ALA A 291 -15.36 -8.74 7.67
CA ALA A 291 -14.37 -9.15 8.67
C ALA A 291 -13.07 -8.34 8.63
N LEU A 292 -12.72 -7.72 7.51
CA LEU A 292 -11.57 -6.80 7.44
C LEU A 292 -11.77 -5.56 8.33
N PHE A 293 -13.02 -5.11 8.46
CA PHE A 293 -13.42 -3.94 9.23
C PHE A 293 -13.88 -4.28 10.65
N ASP A 294 -13.89 -5.55 11.02
CA ASP A 294 -14.19 -6.01 12.37
C ASP A 294 -12.92 -5.96 13.23
N ILE A 295 -12.70 -4.79 13.82
CA ILE A 295 -11.51 -4.51 14.62
C ILE A 295 -11.78 -4.92 16.07
N ALA A 296 -10.84 -5.65 16.67
CA ALA A 296 -10.94 -6.10 18.06
C ALA A 296 -11.11 -4.90 19.03
N PRO A 297 -11.92 -5.04 20.10
CA PRO A 297 -12.22 -3.93 21.01
C PRO A 297 -10.98 -3.26 21.64
N ASP A 298 -9.98 -4.05 22.02
CA ASP A 298 -8.73 -3.55 22.57
C ASP A 298 -7.93 -2.69 21.57
N LEU A 299 -7.97 -3.07 20.29
CA LEU A 299 -7.35 -2.28 19.24
C LEU A 299 -8.16 -1.02 18.93
N ILE A 300 -9.49 -1.06 19.03
CA ILE A 300 -10.34 0.14 18.93
C ILE A 300 -9.95 1.16 20.01
N GLU A 301 -9.68 0.69 21.22
CA GLU A 301 -9.17 1.57 22.29
C GLU A 301 -7.84 2.21 21.90
N VAL A 302 -6.90 1.43 21.38
CA VAL A 302 -5.61 1.94 20.89
C VAL A 302 -5.78 3.00 19.80
N LEU A 303 -6.73 2.80 18.89
CA LEU A 303 -6.99 3.71 17.76
C LEU A 303 -7.76 4.98 18.15
N ASN A 304 -8.52 4.97 19.25
CA ASN A 304 -9.39 6.07 19.66
C ASN A 304 -8.88 6.87 20.88
N HIS A 305 -8.04 6.28 21.73
CA HIS A 305 -7.57 7.00 22.92
C HIS A 305 -6.49 8.03 22.55
N SER A 306 -6.81 9.31 22.76
CA SER A 306 -5.82 10.37 22.86
C SER A 306 -4.81 9.99 23.94
N SER A 307 -3.52 9.92 23.61
CA SER A 307 -2.48 9.77 24.61
C SER A 307 -2.54 10.99 25.54
N ALA A 308 -3.18 10.85 26.68
CA ALA A 308 -2.74 11.58 27.85
C ALA A 308 -1.29 11.14 28.06
N SER A 309 -0.39 12.12 28.12
CA SER A 309 1.05 11.94 28.29
C SER A 309 1.37 10.86 29.32
N PRO A 310 2.41 10.04 29.11
CA PRO A 310 2.96 9.25 30.19
C PRO A 310 3.77 10.18 31.10
N GLU A 311 3.11 11.05 31.81
CA GLU A 311 3.68 11.70 32.99
C GLU A 311 3.09 11.01 34.22
N THR A 312 4.02 10.41 34.97
CA THR A 312 3.88 9.87 36.31
C THR A 312 3.10 8.57 36.53
N ARG A 313 3.82 7.46 36.45
CA ARG A 313 3.81 6.46 37.51
C ARG A 313 5.22 5.95 37.80
#